data_4cff11706a1b637305378a037f09d32c
#
_entry.id   4cff11706a1b637305378a037f09d32c
#
_cell.length_a   1.000
_cell.length_b   1.000
_cell.length_c   1.000
_cell.angle_alpha   90.00
_cell.angle_beta   90.00
_cell.angle_gamma   90.00
#
_symmetry.space_group_name_H-M   'P 1'
#
loop_
_entity.id
_entity.type
_entity.pdbx_description
1 polymer ?
#
loop_
_entity_poly.entity_id
_entity_poly.type
_entity_poly.pdbx_seq_one_letter_code
_entity_poly.pdbx_strand_id
1 'polypeptide(L)'
;MLFTSIYSIIIMNKLIDRGVYVSVDFEIKDHYDIGDLIRLVQVLRAPGGCPWDMKQTHESIKKNFIEETYEVIEAINKKDAEGLKEELGD
;
A
#
# COMPACT_ATOMS: atom_id res chain seq x y z
N MET A 1 5.37 0.13 1.20
CA MET A 1 4.76 1.30 0.54
C MET A 1 3.33 1.01 0.10
N LEU A 2 3.11 0.26 -0.97
CA LEU A 2 1.75 -0.12 -1.40
C LEU A 2 1.05 -1.04 -0.41
N PHE A 3 1.75 -2.03 0.13
CA PHE A 3 1.22 -2.97 1.11
C PHE A 3 0.80 -2.23 2.40
N THR A 4 1.61 -1.30 2.86
CA THR A 4 1.29 -0.46 4.03
C THR A 4 0.05 0.38 3.78
N SER A 5 -0.12 0.95 2.59
CA SER A 5 -1.31 1.71 2.21
C SER A 5 -2.56 0.83 2.15
N ILE A 6 -2.48 -0.37 1.58
CA ILE A 6 -3.57 -1.33 1.54
C ILE A 6 -3.97 -1.74 2.96
N TYR A 7 -2.99 -2.04 3.80
CA TYR A 7 -3.22 -2.41 5.20
C TYR A 7 -3.86 -1.26 5.98
N SER A 8 -3.41 -0.04 5.76
CA SER A 8 -3.98 1.16 6.35
C SER A 8 -5.45 1.35 5.94
N ILE A 9 -5.79 1.11 4.67
CA ILE A 9 -7.17 1.19 4.19
C ILE A 9 -8.06 0.15 4.87
N ILE A 10 -7.59 -1.08 5.00
CA ILE A 10 -8.33 -2.15 5.67
C ILE A 10 -8.57 -1.79 7.14
N ILE A 11 -7.54 -1.27 7.81
CA ILE A 11 -7.64 -0.79 9.20
C ILE A 11 -8.58 0.41 9.28
N MET A 12 -8.49 1.36 8.37
CA MET A 12 -9.33 2.56 8.35
C MET A 12 -10.79 2.22 8.14
N ASN A 13 -11.12 1.29 7.24
CA ASN A 13 -12.49 0.83 7.05
C ASN A 13 -13.04 0.13 8.30
N LYS A 14 -12.20 -0.52 9.09
CA LYS A 14 -12.58 -1.07 10.40
C LYS A 14 -12.70 0.01 11.48
N LEU A 15 -11.96 1.12 11.34
CA LEU A 15 -11.97 2.24 12.28
C LEU A 15 -13.07 3.27 11.98
N ILE A 16 -13.69 3.23 10.80
CA ILE A 16 -14.86 4.04 10.46
C ILE A 16 -15.98 3.85 11.47
N ASP A 17 -16.17 2.64 12.01
CA ASP A 17 -17.10 2.34 13.08
C ASP A 17 -16.78 3.08 14.39
N ARG A 18 -15.61 3.70 14.50
CA ARG A 18 -15.14 4.44 15.67
C ARG A 18 -15.03 5.95 15.47
N GLY A 19 -15.56 6.49 14.35
CA GLY A 19 -15.56 7.92 14.07
C GLY A 19 -14.21 8.51 13.66
N VAL A 20 -13.27 7.69 13.19
CA VAL A 20 -11.97 8.14 12.68
C VAL A 20 -12.01 8.15 11.15
N TYR A 21 -11.63 9.25 10.56
CA TYR A 21 -11.93 9.58 9.18
C TYR A 21 -10.80 9.38 8.21
N VAL A 22 -10.93 8.43 7.31
CA VAL A 22 -10.58 8.64 5.91
C VAL A 22 -11.61 7.87 5.09
N SER A 23 -12.48 8.57 4.40
CA SER A 23 -13.40 7.95 3.44
C SER A 23 -12.64 7.67 2.16
N VAL A 24 -11.98 6.53 2.09
CA VAL A 24 -11.49 6.00 0.83
C VAL A 24 -12.60 5.14 0.25
N ASP A 25 -13.15 5.55 -0.89
CA ASP A 25 -14.17 4.82 -1.61
C ASP A 25 -13.54 3.62 -2.33
N PHE A 26 -13.26 2.58 -1.55
CA PHE A 26 -12.68 1.35 -2.05
C PHE A 26 -13.37 0.16 -1.39
N GLU A 27 -13.92 -0.73 -2.22
CA GLU A 27 -14.65 -1.90 -1.77
C GLU A 27 -13.72 -2.92 -1.11
N ILE A 28 -14.11 -3.43 0.06
CA ILE A 28 -13.42 -4.53 0.71
C ILE A 28 -13.90 -5.85 0.12
N LYS A 29 -12.97 -6.63 -0.40
CA LYS A 29 -13.20 -7.94 -1.00
C LYS A 29 -12.30 -8.99 -0.35
N ASP A 30 -12.67 -10.28 -0.50
CA ASP A 30 -11.82 -11.39 -0.09
C ASP A 30 -10.60 -11.59 -1.02
N HIS A 31 -10.75 -11.24 -2.30
CA HIS A 31 -9.72 -11.37 -3.31
C HIS A 31 -9.62 -10.11 -4.17
N TYR A 32 -8.40 -9.72 -4.49
CA TYR A 32 -8.09 -8.56 -5.33
C TYR A 32 -7.26 -8.98 -6.53
N ASP A 33 -7.50 -8.35 -7.68
CA ASP A 33 -6.72 -8.52 -8.89
C ASP A 33 -5.86 -7.28 -9.19
N ILE A 34 -5.12 -7.32 -10.30
CA ILE A 34 -4.27 -6.18 -10.68
C ILE A 34 -5.09 -4.93 -11.02
N GLY A 35 -6.29 -5.09 -11.54
CA GLY A 35 -7.20 -3.97 -11.78
C GLY A 35 -7.61 -3.27 -10.49
N ASP A 36 -7.87 -4.05 -9.45
CA ASP A 36 -8.16 -3.53 -8.11
C ASP A 36 -6.97 -2.74 -7.55
N LEU A 37 -5.75 -3.22 -7.74
CA LEU A 37 -4.55 -2.53 -7.29
C LEU A 37 -4.39 -1.17 -8.00
N ILE A 38 -4.57 -1.14 -9.30
CA ILE A 38 -4.51 0.11 -10.09
C ILE A 38 -5.56 1.10 -9.58
N ARG A 39 -6.79 0.62 -9.39
CA ARG A 39 -7.88 1.44 -8.87
C ARG A 39 -7.58 1.98 -7.47
N LEU A 40 -7.02 1.14 -6.60
CA LEU A 40 -6.64 1.55 -5.25
C LEU A 40 -5.65 2.71 -5.28
N VAL A 41 -4.61 2.62 -6.09
CA VAL A 41 -3.63 3.70 -6.24
C VAL A 41 -4.28 4.97 -6.76
N GLN A 42 -5.18 4.86 -7.73
CA GLN A 42 -5.92 6.00 -8.25
C GLN A 42 -6.76 6.68 -7.16
N VAL A 43 -7.47 5.90 -6.36
CA VAL A 43 -8.30 6.40 -5.25
C VAL A 43 -7.43 7.07 -4.19
N LEU A 44 -6.31 6.48 -3.83
CA LEU A 44 -5.40 7.04 -2.83
C LEU A 44 -4.78 8.37 -3.29
N ARG A 45 -4.49 8.51 -4.57
CA ARG A 45 -3.90 9.72 -5.15
C ARG A 45 -4.92 10.76 -5.58
N ALA A 46 -6.20 10.46 -5.52
CA ALA A 46 -7.26 11.40 -5.85
C ALA A 46 -7.56 12.36 -4.69
N PRO A 47 -8.20 13.53 -4.96
CA PRO A 47 -8.68 14.41 -3.89
C PRO A 47 -9.56 13.64 -2.90
N GLY A 48 -9.31 13.81 -1.61
CA GLY A 48 -9.98 13.07 -0.55
C GLY A 48 -9.35 11.71 -0.23
N GLY A 49 -8.34 11.29 -0.98
CA GLY A 49 -7.57 10.07 -0.71
C GLY A 49 -6.52 10.26 0.37
N CYS A 50 -5.40 9.56 0.26
CA CYS A 50 -4.30 9.68 1.22
C CYS A 50 -3.42 10.89 0.92
N PRO A 51 -3.31 11.87 1.83
CA PRO A 51 -2.47 13.06 1.61
C PRO A 51 -1.00 12.72 1.37
N TRP A 52 -0.50 11.67 2.00
CA TRP A 52 0.88 11.21 1.81
C TRP A 52 1.09 10.67 0.39
N ASP A 53 0.19 9.81 -0.09
CA ASP A 53 0.26 9.24 -1.44
C ASP A 53 0.07 10.32 -2.52
N MET A 54 -0.80 11.29 -2.28
CA MET A 54 -1.03 12.39 -3.21
C MET A 54 0.23 13.24 -3.45
N LYS A 55 1.08 13.36 -2.45
CA LYS A 55 2.31 14.15 -2.53
C LYS A 55 3.47 13.43 -3.19
N GLN A 56 3.37 12.12 -3.37
CA GLN A 56 4.48 11.34 -3.91
C GLN A 56 4.73 11.64 -5.39
N THR A 57 5.98 11.77 -5.73
CA THR A 57 6.49 11.92 -7.10
C THR A 57 7.52 10.84 -7.37
N HIS A 58 7.94 10.69 -8.62
CA HIS A 58 9.03 9.77 -8.95
C HIS A 58 10.30 10.09 -8.15
N GLU A 59 10.59 11.37 -7.93
CA GLU A 59 11.75 11.79 -7.15
C GLU A 59 11.61 11.42 -5.66
N SER A 60 10.43 11.66 -5.07
CA SER A 60 10.24 11.43 -3.64
C SER A 60 10.27 9.96 -3.24
N ILE A 61 9.89 9.05 -4.14
CA ILE A 61 9.83 7.61 -3.83
C ILE A 61 11.14 6.87 -4.11
N LYS A 62 12.15 7.52 -4.70
CA LYS A 62 13.42 6.85 -5.02
C LYS A 62 14.08 6.18 -3.82
N LYS A 63 14.13 6.88 -2.71
CA LYS A 63 14.72 6.34 -1.47
C LYS A 63 13.96 5.11 -0.98
N ASN A 64 12.65 5.19 -0.93
CA ASN A 64 11.79 4.08 -0.51
C ASN A 64 11.97 2.87 -1.43
N PHE A 65 12.04 3.11 -2.73
CA PHE A 65 12.24 2.04 -3.71
C PHE A 65 13.57 1.31 -3.50
N ILE A 66 14.63 2.03 -3.18
CA ILE A 66 15.93 1.44 -2.87
C ILE A 66 15.86 0.61 -1.60
N GLU A 67 15.25 1.13 -0.54
CA GLU A 67 15.10 0.43 0.74
C GLU A 67 14.31 -0.87 0.57
N GLU A 68 13.18 -0.83 -0.11
CA GLU A 68 12.35 -2.02 -0.38
C GLU A 68 13.09 -3.04 -1.25
N THR A 69 13.88 -2.58 -2.22
CA THR A 69 14.70 -3.45 -3.05
C THR A 69 15.72 -4.22 -2.22
N TYR A 70 16.39 -3.59 -1.27
CA TYR A 70 17.32 -4.27 -0.36
C TYR A 70 16.60 -5.29 0.53
N GLU A 71 15.42 -4.97 1.01
CA GLU A 71 14.61 -5.89 1.83
C GLU A 71 14.16 -7.11 1.02
N VAL A 72 13.80 -6.92 -0.25
CA VAL A 72 13.53 -8.03 -1.18
C VAL A 72 14.76 -8.94 -1.33
N ILE A 73 15.93 -8.37 -1.55
CA ILE A 73 17.19 -9.12 -1.69
C ILE A 73 17.50 -9.89 -0.40
N GLU A 74 17.31 -9.28 0.75
CA GLU A 74 17.50 -9.92 2.05
C GLU A 74 16.57 -11.12 2.22
N ALA A 75 15.29 -10.98 1.88
CA ALA A 75 14.33 -12.07 1.94
C ALA A 75 14.71 -13.23 1.01
N ILE A 76 15.20 -12.93 -0.19
CA ILE A 76 15.71 -13.95 -1.13
C ILE A 76 16.91 -14.69 -0.52
N ASN A 77 17.88 -13.95 0.05
CA ASN A 77 19.08 -14.52 0.64
C ASN A 77 18.78 -15.41 1.84
N LYS A 78 17.78 -15.05 2.63
CA LYS A 78 17.31 -15.84 3.77
C LYS A 78 16.41 -17.00 3.38
N LYS A 79 16.04 -17.12 2.11
CA LYS A 79 15.04 -18.09 1.60
C LYS A 79 13.70 -17.99 2.33
N ASP A 80 13.34 -16.78 2.69
CA ASP A 80 12.08 -16.44 3.37
C ASP A 80 11.00 -16.11 2.34
N ALA A 81 10.20 -17.11 1.97
CA ALA A 81 9.15 -16.95 0.95
C ALA A 81 8.03 -16.00 1.40
N GLU A 82 7.66 -16.04 2.67
CA GLU A 82 6.63 -15.14 3.21
C GLU A 82 7.15 -13.71 3.29
N GLY A 83 8.38 -13.52 3.74
CA GLY A 83 9.03 -12.22 3.75
C GLY A 83 9.19 -11.66 2.34
N LEU A 84 9.55 -12.47 1.37
CA LEU A 84 9.65 -12.05 -0.03
C LEU A 84 8.30 -11.56 -0.57
N LYS A 85 7.23 -12.27 -0.28
CA LYS A 85 5.88 -11.87 -0.67
C LYS A 85 5.49 -10.53 -0.05
N GLU A 86 5.80 -10.32 1.22
CA GLU A 86 5.54 -9.06 1.93
C GLU A 86 6.34 -7.91 1.31
N GLU A 87 7.64 -8.08 1.11
CA GLU A 87 8.52 -7.02 0.59
C GLU A 87 8.19 -6.67 -0.87
N LEU A 88 7.78 -7.63 -1.69
CA LEU A 88 7.32 -7.34 -3.04
C LEU A 88 6.00 -6.56 -3.06
N GLY A 89 5.18 -6.69 -2.02
CA GLY A 89 3.97 -5.89 -1.85
C GLY A 89 4.23 -4.48 -1.35
N ASP A 90 5.35 -4.28 -0.70
CA ASP A 90 5.75 -2.97 -0.21
C ASP A 90 6.36 -2.12 -1.33
#